data_88e4b5cc80bae546a59af3902d822caf
#
_entry.id   88e4b5cc80bae546a59af3902d822caf
#
_cell.length_a   1.000
_cell.length_b   1.000
_cell.length_c   1.000
_cell.angle_alpha   90.00
_cell.angle_beta   90.00
_cell.angle_gamma   90.00
#
_symmetry.space_group_name_H-M   'P 1'
#
loop_
_entity.id
_entity.type
_entity.pdbx_description
1 polymer ?
#
loop_
_entity_poly.entity_id
_entity_poly.type
_entity_poly.pdbx_seq_one_letter_code
_entity_poly.pdbx_strand_id
1 'polypeptide(L)'
;WRTMNLPRHYETAGLPNHDGTVWFRRVLELPAAWAGKPLTLELGPVDDMDMTWFNGKQVGGIERPGFWATPRRYAIKGELVKGGRNVIAVRVIDHGAPGGFAGKAAQMRISGRRLKPRSIAGDWKFQPGVTLKSLGLGGLTNPVPVPPPPPPPALVRPLDRPPVPLPPFADGFSLEGGEALVILGGSNAAELARFGYFETLLAASYPGNPVHLRNLAWPTDTVYRQQRPRNFFSSANPNYGERDGREPLSVDIAFLWLGQSEVVDGTENLDSFEAAYREKLGLLQAYTGRIVLVTPVPCEDPLGLGLDTEKRNRTLASVAATIRQLGKEKELPVVDLFSRMKGRQVTRDGLLLSRRGHLLAAQEILRTLRHGKPGGILAGETRPDGKLQSQPAEDLRQAVLEKNRLWQQYWRPTNWAFLYGNRQTQPSSRDHRNHRVRWFPGELQGLLPLLDEADLKIHAAAKAASAPAGS
;
A
#
# COMPACT_ATOMS: atom_id res chain seq x y z
N TRP A 1 -44.52 -9.77 4.17
CA TRP A 1 -43.69 -9.91 2.97
C TRP A 1 -44.33 -9.14 1.82
N ARG A 2 -43.63 -8.15 1.29
CA ARG A 2 -43.98 -7.37 0.09
C ARG A 2 -43.39 -8.03 -1.18
N THR A 3 -43.71 -7.51 -2.35
CA THR A 3 -43.19 -8.03 -3.63
C THR A 3 -42.27 -6.99 -4.25
N MET A 4 -41.15 -7.45 -4.80
CA MET A 4 -40.17 -6.64 -5.55
C MET A 4 -39.74 -7.42 -6.78
N ASN A 5 -39.67 -6.74 -7.92
CA ASN A 5 -39.19 -7.32 -9.16
C ASN A 5 -37.67 -7.23 -9.24
N LEU A 6 -36.97 -8.37 -9.27
CA LEU A 6 -35.52 -8.48 -9.26
C LEU A 6 -34.96 -8.89 -10.64
N PRO A 7 -33.73 -8.48 -11.01
CA PRO A 7 -32.77 -7.72 -10.21
C PRO A 7 -33.11 -6.24 -10.13
N ARG A 8 -32.86 -5.63 -8.98
CA ARG A 8 -33.03 -4.19 -8.72
C ARG A 8 -32.36 -3.79 -7.42
N HIS A 9 -31.92 -2.52 -7.33
CA HIS A 9 -31.61 -1.89 -6.05
C HIS A 9 -32.90 -1.57 -5.31
N TYR A 10 -32.96 -1.91 -4.03
CA TYR A 10 -34.22 -1.80 -3.28
C TYR A 10 -34.55 -0.36 -2.86
N GLU A 11 -33.57 0.56 -2.87
CA GLU A 11 -33.82 2.01 -2.65
C GLU A 11 -34.80 2.56 -3.70
N THR A 12 -34.69 2.11 -4.95
CA THR A 12 -35.59 2.50 -6.05
C THR A 12 -36.87 1.67 -6.10
N ALA A 13 -37.04 0.72 -5.18
CA ALA A 13 -38.12 -0.26 -5.19
C ALA A 13 -38.93 -0.30 -3.88
N GLY A 14 -38.98 0.82 -3.16
CA GLY A 14 -39.82 0.99 -1.98
C GLY A 14 -39.14 0.83 -0.62
N LEU A 15 -37.79 0.83 -0.60
CA LEU A 15 -36.98 0.88 0.62
C LEU A 15 -35.94 2.02 0.54
N PRO A 16 -36.36 3.29 0.44
CA PRO A 16 -35.40 4.39 0.33
C PRO A 16 -34.53 4.50 1.60
N ASN A 17 -33.25 4.69 1.41
CA ASN A 17 -32.26 4.86 2.49
C ASN A 17 -32.27 3.70 3.52
N HIS A 18 -32.41 2.47 3.06
CA HIS A 18 -32.39 1.30 3.93
C HIS A 18 -31.00 0.67 3.98
N ASP A 19 -30.16 1.16 4.85
CA ASP A 19 -28.89 0.50 5.18
C ASP A 19 -29.14 -0.55 6.27
N GLY A 20 -28.78 -1.80 5.98
CA GLY A 20 -29.04 -2.90 6.90
C GLY A 20 -29.36 -4.21 6.18
N THR A 21 -30.22 -5.02 6.78
CA THR A 21 -30.56 -6.33 6.23
C THR A 21 -31.90 -6.31 5.50
N VAL A 22 -31.94 -6.99 4.34
CA VAL A 22 -33.18 -7.26 3.61
C VAL A 22 -33.24 -8.75 3.27
N TRP A 23 -34.34 -9.39 3.62
CA TRP A 23 -34.60 -10.77 3.28
C TRP A 23 -35.40 -10.87 1.99
N PHE A 24 -34.97 -11.72 1.09
CA PHE A 24 -35.66 -12.05 -0.16
C PHE A 24 -36.01 -13.52 -0.20
N ARG A 25 -37.17 -13.85 -0.77
CA ARG A 25 -37.65 -15.22 -0.88
C ARG A 25 -38.34 -15.43 -2.22
N ARG A 26 -38.02 -16.55 -2.88
CA ARG A 26 -38.72 -16.99 -4.08
C ARG A 26 -39.10 -18.46 -4.00
N VAL A 27 -40.33 -18.77 -4.37
CA VAL A 27 -40.78 -20.14 -4.58
C VAL A 27 -40.58 -20.48 -6.05
N LEU A 28 -40.02 -21.66 -6.30
CA LEU A 28 -39.79 -22.20 -7.64
C LEU A 28 -40.53 -23.53 -7.77
N GLU A 29 -41.26 -23.71 -8.85
CA GLU A 29 -41.77 -25.00 -9.28
C GLU A 29 -40.77 -25.64 -10.25
N LEU A 30 -40.07 -26.68 -9.82
CA LEU A 30 -39.10 -27.40 -10.63
C LEU A 30 -39.72 -28.70 -11.19
N PRO A 31 -39.40 -29.08 -12.44
CA PRO A 31 -39.88 -30.34 -13.01
C PRO A 31 -39.48 -31.53 -12.16
N ALA A 32 -40.33 -32.56 -12.07
CA ALA A 32 -40.02 -33.79 -11.33
C ALA A 32 -38.68 -34.43 -11.77
N ALA A 33 -38.35 -34.33 -13.06
CA ALA A 33 -37.08 -34.78 -13.62
C ALA A 33 -35.83 -34.08 -13.08
N TRP A 34 -35.96 -32.99 -12.32
CA TRP A 34 -34.85 -32.28 -11.67
C TRP A 34 -34.59 -32.76 -10.25
N ALA A 35 -35.52 -33.49 -9.65
CA ALA A 35 -35.37 -34.03 -8.30
C ALA A 35 -34.09 -34.84 -8.17
N GLY A 36 -33.35 -34.65 -7.09
CA GLY A 36 -32.12 -35.32 -6.81
C GLY A 36 -30.91 -34.91 -7.66
N LYS A 37 -31.05 -33.97 -8.60
CA LYS A 37 -29.95 -33.52 -9.47
C LYS A 37 -29.25 -32.34 -8.89
N PRO A 38 -27.90 -32.27 -8.89
CA PRO A 38 -27.17 -31.10 -8.46
C PRO A 38 -27.43 -29.90 -9.41
N LEU A 39 -27.65 -28.73 -8.84
CA LEU A 39 -27.92 -27.50 -9.58
C LEU A 39 -26.90 -26.41 -9.25
N THR A 40 -26.87 -25.39 -10.11
CA THR A 40 -26.14 -24.14 -9.88
C THR A 40 -27.15 -23.00 -9.81
N LEU A 41 -27.13 -22.24 -8.75
CA LEU A 41 -27.88 -21.02 -8.55
C LEU A 41 -27.00 -19.81 -8.88
N GLU A 42 -27.43 -18.98 -9.82
CA GLU A 42 -26.77 -17.73 -10.19
C GLU A 42 -27.71 -16.57 -9.88
N LEU A 43 -27.24 -15.63 -9.05
CA LEU A 43 -28.01 -14.47 -8.62
C LEU A 43 -27.55 -13.15 -9.28
N GLY A 44 -26.42 -13.18 -10.04
CA GLY A 44 -25.73 -11.98 -10.45
C GLY A 44 -25.00 -11.29 -9.29
N PRO A 45 -24.52 -10.07 -9.48
CA PRO A 45 -23.94 -9.26 -8.39
C PRO A 45 -24.98 -8.91 -7.33
N VAL A 46 -24.57 -8.97 -6.06
CA VAL A 46 -25.38 -8.55 -4.92
C VAL A 46 -24.58 -7.52 -4.12
N ASP A 47 -25.18 -6.39 -3.89
CA ASP A 47 -24.58 -5.24 -3.19
C ASP A 47 -25.11 -5.16 -1.76
N ASP A 48 -24.28 -5.25 -0.71
CA ASP A 48 -22.82 -5.53 -0.64
C ASP A 48 -22.53 -7.01 -0.42
N MET A 49 -23.22 -7.61 0.59
CA MET A 49 -23.02 -8.96 1.10
C MET A 49 -24.30 -9.77 1.01
N ASP A 50 -24.14 -11.09 0.93
CA ASP A 50 -25.29 -11.97 0.96
C ASP A 50 -25.03 -13.26 1.72
N MET A 51 -26.12 -13.89 2.16
CA MET A 51 -26.17 -15.29 2.53
C MET A 51 -27.41 -15.92 1.89
N THR A 52 -27.19 -17.09 1.29
CA THR A 52 -28.20 -17.72 0.42
C THR A 52 -28.51 -19.16 0.86
N TRP A 53 -29.81 -19.46 0.93
CA TRP A 53 -30.34 -20.77 1.30
C TRP A 53 -31.21 -21.36 0.18
N PHE A 54 -31.17 -22.67 0.06
CA PHE A 54 -32.07 -23.44 -0.79
C PHE A 54 -32.78 -24.50 0.08
N ASN A 55 -34.10 -24.47 0.09
CA ASN A 55 -34.94 -25.36 0.93
C ASN A 55 -34.52 -25.40 2.42
N GLY A 56 -34.12 -24.25 2.96
CA GLY A 56 -33.73 -24.08 4.35
C GLY A 56 -32.27 -24.46 4.68
N LYS A 57 -31.51 -24.98 3.71
CA LYS A 57 -30.08 -25.24 3.88
C LYS A 57 -29.27 -24.17 3.20
N GLN A 58 -28.25 -23.64 3.90
CA GLN A 58 -27.32 -22.68 3.33
C GLN A 58 -26.52 -23.30 2.19
N VAL A 59 -26.46 -22.60 1.05
CA VAL A 59 -25.77 -23.06 -0.16
C VAL A 59 -24.61 -22.15 -0.53
N GLY A 60 -24.53 -20.94 0.06
CA GLY A 60 -23.43 -20.02 -0.16
C GLY A 60 -23.68 -18.66 0.47
N GLY A 61 -22.70 -17.77 0.31
CA GLY A 61 -22.74 -16.38 0.77
C GLY A 61 -21.40 -15.72 0.64
N ILE A 62 -21.40 -14.38 0.59
CA ILE A 62 -20.21 -13.53 0.73
C ILE A 62 -20.53 -12.52 1.84
N GLU A 63 -19.95 -12.72 3.01
CA GLU A 63 -20.18 -11.90 4.21
C GLU A 63 -18.99 -10.98 4.52
N ARG A 64 -18.37 -10.43 3.50
CA ARG A 64 -17.27 -9.47 3.62
C ARG A 64 -17.42 -8.34 2.61
N PRO A 65 -17.03 -7.10 2.95
CA PRO A 65 -17.14 -5.95 2.06
C PRO A 65 -16.23 -6.04 0.84
N GLY A 66 -16.54 -5.23 -0.20
CA GLY A 66 -15.71 -5.12 -1.40
C GLY A 66 -16.06 -6.08 -2.52
N PHE A 67 -17.15 -6.85 -2.40
CA PHE A 67 -17.60 -7.83 -3.42
C PHE A 67 -18.93 -7.45 -4.11
N TRP A 68 -19.34 -6.20 -3.99
CA TRP A 68 -20.61 -5.68 -4.52
C TRP A 68 -20.83 -5.96 -6.03
N ALA A 69 -19.78 -5.92 -6.83
CA ALA A 69 -19.83 -6.19 -8.26
C ALA A 69 -19.60 -7.67 -8.64
N THR A 70 -19.31 -8.55 -7.67
CA THR A 70 -18.98 -9.95 -7.93
C THR A 70 -20.25 -10.77 -8.15
N PRO A 71 -20.42 -11.47 -9.28
CA PRO A 71 -21.56 -12.35 -9.50
C PRO A 71 -21.61 -13.52 -8.49
N ARG A 72 -22.78 -13.72 -7.88
CA ARG A 72 -23.03 -14.82 -6.95
C ARG A 72 -23.36 -16.09 -7.71
N ARG A 73 -22.64 -17.15 -7.41
CA ARG A 73 -22.84 -18.46 -8.02
C ARG A 73 -22.64 -19.55 -6.98
N TYR A 74 -23.72 -20.29 -6.67
CA TYR A 74 -23.76 -21.26 -5.59
C TYR A 74 -24.15 -22.65 -6.09
N ALA A 75 -23.44 -23.68 -5.62
CA ALA A 75 -23.75 -25.06 -5.90
C ALA A 75 -24.87 -25.54 -4.96
N ILE A 76 -25.89 -26.17 -5.52
CA ILE A 76 -26.97 -26.83 -4.78
C ILE A 76 -26.77 -28.33 -4.92
N LYS A 77 -26.59 -29.02 -3.78
CA LYS A 77 -26.48 -30.47 -3.77
C LYS A 77 -27.82 -31.12 -4.19
N GLY A 78 -27.77 -32.24 -4.94
CA GLY A 78 -28.95 -32.92 -5.44
C GLY A 78 -29.95 -33.28 -4.36
N GLU A 79 -29.48 -33.70 -3.18
CA GLU A 79 -30.32 -34.07 -2.02
C GLU A 79 -31.28 -32.95 -1.58
N LEU A 80 -30.95 -31.71 -1.87
CA LEU A 80 -31.79 -30.53 -1.53
C LEU A 80 -32.86 -30.25 -2.59
N VAL A 81 -32.73 -30.82 -3.79
CA VAL A 81 -33.59 -30.48 -4.94
C VAL A 81 -34.79 -31.43 -4.97
N LYS A 82 -35.99 -30.80 -4.91
CA LYS A 82 -37.27 -31.55 -4.97
C LYS A 82 -37.93 -31.32 -6.32
N GLY A 83 -38.68 -32.33 -6.79
CA GLY A 83 -39.69 -32.10 -7.82
C GLY A 83 -40.81 -31.28 -7.27
N GLY A 84 -41.38 -30.35 -8.05
CA GLY A 84 -42.37 -29.42 -7.56
C GLY A 84 -41.75 -28.24 -6.79
N ARG A 85 -42.33 -27.95 -5.65
CA ARG A 85 -42.05 -26.73 -4.85
C ARG A 85 -40.70 -26.71 -4.19
N ASN A 86 -39.86 -25.72 -4.53
CA ASN A 86 -38.57 -25.40 -3.89
C ASN A 86 -38.56 -23.92 -3.45
N VAL A 87 -37.70 -23.57 -2.51
CA VAL A 87 -37.62 -22.22 -1.94
C VAL A 87 -36.17 -21.74 -1.95
N ILE A 88 -35.92 -20.57 -2.55
CA ILE A 88 -34.70 -19.81 -2.39
C ILE A 88 -34.96 -18.72 -1.35
N ALA A 89 -34.06 -18.53 -0.39
CA ALA A 89 -34.01 -17.39 0.49
C ALA A 89 -32.63 -16.73 0.39
N VAL A 90 -32.60 -15.39 0.35
CA VAL A 90 -31.37 -14.60 0.31
C VAL A 90 -31.49 -13.51 1.36
N ARG A 91 -30.52 -13.42 2.25
CA ARG A 91 -30.32 -12.27 3.12
C ARG A 91 -29.28 -11.38 2.47
N VAL A 92 -29.66 -10.17 2.13
CA VAL A 92 -28.73 -9.13 1.68
C VAL A 92 -28.41 -8.23 2.86
N ILE A 93 -27.17 -7.84 3.00
CA ILE A 93 -26.69 -6.87 3.98
C ILE A 93 -26.03 -5.75 3.19
N ASP A 94 -26.52 -4.54 3.38
CA ASP A 94 -26.02 -3.32 2.78
C ASP A 94 -25.50 -2.38 3.87
N HIS A 95 -24.33 -1.77 3.62
CA HIS A 95 -23.73 -0.81 4.55
C HIS A 95 -23.95 0.64 4.14
N GLY A 96 -24.46 0.87 2.95
CA GLY A 96 -24.66 2.20 2.41
C GLY A 96 -24.53 2.26 0.89
N ALA A 97 -24.98 3.35 0.31
CA ALA A 97 -25.20 3.49 -1.12
C ALA A 97 -26.33 2.56 -1.63
N PRO A 98 -26.53 2.30 -2.92
CA PRO A 98 -27.61 1.44 -3.39
C PRO A 98 -27.37 -0.04 -3.08
N GLY A 99 -28.24 -0.65 -2.27
CA GLY A 99 -28.16 -2.07 -1.95
C GLY A 99 -29.09 -2.96 -2.79
N GLY A 100 -28.84 -4.27 -2.82
CA GLY A 100 -29.71 -5.23 -3.47
C GLY A 100 -29.08 -6.02 -4.62
N PHE A 101 -29.84 -6.31 -5.68
CA PHE A 101 -29.38 -7.13 -6.82
C PHE A 101 -28.97 -6.21 -7.97
N ALA A 102 -27.67 -5.96 -8.11
CA ALA A 102 -27.11 -5.00 -9.06
C ALA A 102 -26.92 -5.55 -10.51
N GLY A 103 -27.29 -6.80 -10.74
CA GLY A 103 -27.08 -7.49 -12.03
C GLY A 103 -28.17 -7.26 -13.07
N LYS A 104 -28.08 -8.04 -14.15
CA LYS A 104 -29.08 -8.11 -15.22
C LYS A 104 -29.98 -9.34 -15.03
N ALA A 105 -31.23 -9.28 -15.52
CA ALA A 105 -32.18 -10.41 -15.44
C ALA A 105 -31.63 -11.73 -16.00
N ALA A 106 -30.81 -11.69 -17.05
CA ALA A 106 -30.17 -12.86 -17.65
C ALA A 106 -29.14 -13.54 -16.72
N GLN A 107 -28.64 -12.84 -15.69
CA GLN A 107 -27.70 -13.38 -14.71
C GLN A 107 -28.40 -14.09 -13.55
N MET A 108 -29.71 -13.93 -13.42
CA MET A 108 -30.52 -14.58 -12.37
C MET A 108 -31.14 -15.87 -12.93
N ARG A 109 -30.53 -17.00 -12.68
CA ARG A 109 -30.98 -18.28 -13.21
C ARG A 109 -30.57 -19.46 -12.33
N ILE A 110 -31.28 -20.57 -12.51
CA ILE A 110 -30.93 -21.86 -11.95
C ILE A 110 -30.71 -22.86 -13.09
N SER A 111 -29.66 -23.63 -13.04
CA SER A 111 -29.24 -24.55 -14.09
C SER A 111 -28.66 -25.84 -13.51
N GLY A 112 -28.56 -26.89 -14.34
CA GLY A 112 -27.90 -28.15 -13.99
C GLY A 112 -27.32 -28.79 -15.23
N ARG A 113 -26.49 -29.83 -15.04
CA ARG A 113 -25.88 -30.56 -16.14
C ARG A 113 -26.96 -31.18 -17.04
N ARG A 114 -26.95 -30.85 -18.32
CA ARG A 114 -27.94 -31.30 -19.31
C ARG A 114 -29.39 -30.86 -19.01
N LEU A 115 -29.57 -29.82 -18.20
CA LEU A 115 -30.90 -29.22 -17.93
C LEU A 115 -30.96 -27.82 -18.57
N LYS A 116 -32.09 -27.50 -19.20
CA LYS A 116 -32.30 -26.16 -19.78
C LYS A 116 -32.37 -25.13 -18.64
N PRO A 117 -31.50 -24.11 -18.61
CA PRO A 117 -31.53 -23.09 -17.58
C PRO A 117 -32.91 -22.42 -17.44
N ARG A 118 -33.33 -22.14 -16.22
CA ARG A 118 -34.55 -21.41 -15.91
C ARG A 118 -34.23 -20.09 -15.24
N SER A 119 -34.87 -19.01 -15.73
CA SER A 119 -34.78 -17.70 -15.10
C SER A 119 -35.41 -17.71 -13.72
N ILE A 120 -34.76 -17.05 -12.78
CA ILE A 120 -35.29 -16.72 -11.46
C ILE A 120 -35.39 -15.22 -11.27
N ALA A 121 -35.23 -14.41 -12.31
CA ALA A 121 -35.57 -13.00 -12.30
C ALA A 121 -37.10 -12.80 -12.27
N GLY A 122 -37.53 -11.63 -11.84
CA GLY A 122 -38.94 -11.28 -11.71
C GLY A 122 -39.36 -11.13 -10.25
N ASP A 123 -40.59 -11.49 -9.92
CA ASP A 123 -41.19 -11.18 -8.58
C ASP A 123 -40.61 -12.06 -7.48
N TRP A 124 -40.02 -11.41 -6.50
CA TRP A 124 -39.58 -12.00 -5.24
C TRP A 124 -40.35 -11.39 -4.07
N LYS A 125 -40.63 -12.19 -3.06
CA LYS A 125 -41.12 -11.67 -1.77
C LYS A 125 -39.93 -11.11 -0.99
N PHE A 126 -40.06 -9.94 -0.37
CA PHE A 126 -39.03 -9.35 0.46
C PHE A 126 -39.60 -8.84 1.80
N GLN A 127 -38.71 -8.73 2.77
CA GLN A 127 -38.97 -8.16 4.08
C GLN A 127 -37.73 -7.46 4.58
N PRO A 128 -37.83 -6.15 4.95
CA PRO A 128 -36.75 -5.48 5.65
C PRO A 128 -36.48 -6.15 7.00
N GLY A 129 -35.21 -6.25 7.34
CA GLY A 129 -34.76 -6.69 8.65
C GLY A 129 -34.25 -5.50 9.46
N VAL A 130 -33.20 -5.74 10.24
CA VAL A 130 -32.58 -4.74 11.12
C VAL A 130 -31.87 -3.70 10.29
N THR A 131 -32.07 -2.42 10.59
CA THR A 131 -31.32 -1.31 9.98
C THR A 131 -30.06 -1.00 10.80
N LEU A 132 -29.00 -0.54 10.14
CA LEU A 132 -27.79 -0.05 10.82
C LEU A 132 -28.14 1.11 11.77
N LYS A 133 -29.08 1.95 11.38
CA LYS A 133 -29.62 3.04 12.24
C LYS A 133 -30.21 2.52 13.53
N SER A 134 -30.98 1.42 13.49
CA SER A 134 -31.60 0.83 14.68
C SER A 134 -30.58 0.17 15.62
N LEU A 135 -29.38 -0.13 15.13
CA LEU A 135 -28.25 -0.63 15.90
C LEU A 135 -27.32 0.47 16.41
N GLY A 136 -27.67 1.75 16.23
CA GLY A 136 -26.79 2.87 16.55
C GLY A 136 -25.64 3.06 15.56
N LEU A 137 -25.64 2.34 14.44
CA LEU A 137 -24.60 2.36 13.41
C LEU A 137 -24.98 3.25 12.21
N GLY A 138 -26.13 3.89 12.23
CA GLY A 138 -26.69 4.66 11.12
C GLY A 138 -25.96 5.95 10.74
N GLY A 139 -24.85 6.27 11.38
CA GLY A 139 -23.98 7.37 10.95
C GLY A 139 -22.84 6.97 10.02
N LEU A 140 -22.75 5.66 9.69
CA LEU A 140 -21.65 5.14 8.85
C LEU A 140 -21.97 5.25 7.34
N THR A 141 -23.18 5.58 6.98
CA THR A 141 -23.75 5.25 5.67
C THR A 141 -24.11 6.42 4.78
N ASN A 142 -24.06 7.65 5.25
CA ASN A 142 -24.07 8.81 4.35
C ASN A 142 -22.63 9.28 4.15
N PRO A 143 -22.01 9.02 2.99
CA PRO A 143 -20.88 9.83 2.60
C PRO A 143 -21.43 11.25 2.42
N VAL A 144 -21.33 12.08 3.48
CA VAL A 144 -21.20 13.52 3.20
C VAL A 144 -20.10 13.57 2.13
N PRO A 145 -20.30 14.22 0.99
CA PRO A 145 -19.24 14.40 0.03
C PRO A 145 -18.05 14.94 0.79
N VAL A 146 -17.13 14.03 1.11
CA VAL A 146 -15.86 14.42 1.71
C VAL A 146 -15.21 15.20 0.60
N PRO A 147 -14.93 16.50 0.77
CA PRO A 147 -14.11 17.19 -0.20
C PRO A 147 -12.88 16.28 -0.36
N PRO A 148 -12.41 16.05 -1.60
CA PRO A 148 -11.22 15.23 -1.80
C PRO A 148 -10.20 15.69 -0.78
N PRO A 149 -9.46 14.77 -0.13
CA PRO A 149 -8.39 15.18 0.75
C PRO A 149 -7.59 16.21 -0.04
N PRO A 150 -7.20 17.34 0.57
CA PRO A 150 -6.37 18.29 -0.12
C PRO A 150 -5.26 17.50 -0.80
N PRO A 151 -4.90 17.80 -2.04
CA PRO A 151 -3.85 17.08 -2.74
C PRO A 151 -2.71 16.94 -1.76
N PRO A 152 -2.05 15.75 -1.68
CA PRO A 152 -0.89 15.65 -0.85
C PRO A 152 -0.04 16.84 -1.26
N PRO A 153 0.34 17.73 -0.32
CA PRO A 153 1.20 18.83 -0.65
C PRO A 153 2.34 18.22 -1.44
N ALA A 154 2.80 18.90 -2.44
CA ALA A 154 3.87 18.44 -3.28
C ALA A 154 4.88 17.78 -2.36
N LEU A 155 5.00 16.44 -2.43
CA LEU A 155 5.78 15.61 -1.48
C LEU A 155 7.23 16.08 -1.40
N VAL A 156 7.51 16.92 -2.34
CA VAL A 156 8.72 17.66 -2.53
C VAL A 156 8.30 19.00 -3.06
N ARG A 157 8.91 20.07 -2.61
CA ARG A 157 8.69 21.44 -3.08
C ARG A 157 8.31 21.44 -4.55
N PRO A 158 7.27 22.18 -4.98
CA PRO A 158 7.08 22.46 -6.38
C PRO A 158 8.43 23.00 -6.86
N LEU A 159 9.09 22.21 -7.69
CA LEU A 159 10.23 22.75 -8.40
C LEU A 159 9.66 23.82 -9.30
N ASP A 160 10.31 24.98 -9.38
CA ASP A 160 9.99 26.08 -10.31
C ASP A 160 10.23 25.66 -11.78
N ARG A 161 10.03 24.36 -12.06
CA ARG A 161 10.18 23.75 -13.39
C ARG A 161 9.04 22.81 -13.69
N PRO A 162 8.66 22.66 -14.98
CA PRO A 162 7.64 21.69 -15.37
C PRO A 162 8.05 20.26 -14.93
N PRO A 163 7.09 19.39 -14.61
CA PRO A 163 7.33 18.01 -14.22
C PRO A 163 7.79 17.16 -15.42
N VAL A 164 8.99 17.44 -15.90
CA VAL A 164 9.63 16.63 -16.95
C VAL A 164 10.59 15.68 -16.26
N PRO A 165 10.52 14.36 -16.53
CA PRO A 165 11.44 13.40 -15.97
C PRO A 165 12.89 13.81 -16.24
N LEU A 166 13.73 13.80 -15.21
CA LEU A 166 15.17 14.01 -15.40
C LEU A 166 15.76 12.85 -16.20
N PRO A 167 16.71 13.12 -17.10
CA PRO A 167 17.45 12.05 -17.78
C PRO A 167 18.26 11.24 -16.75
N PRO A 168 18.69 10.02 -17.10
CA PRO A 168 19.65 9.26 -16.30
C PRO A 168 20.90 10.08 -15.96
N PHE A 169 21.62 9.65 -14.93
CA PHE A 169 22.92 10.25 -14.60
C PHE A 169 23.89 10.10 -15.77
N ALA A 170 24.51 11.19 -16.20
CA ALA A 170 25.47 11.16 -17.31
C ALA A 170 26.79 10.52 -16.89
N ASP A 171 27.36 10.94 -15.75
CA ASP A 171 28.66 10.54 -15.25
C ASP A 171 28.62 9.90 -13.85
N GLY A 172 27.57 9.08 -13.60
CA GLY A 172 27.31 8.51 -12.29
C GLY A 172 26.52 9.44 -11.37
N PHE A 173 26.35 9.02 -10.10
CA PHE A 173 25.53 9.75 -9.13
C PHE A 173 26.13 11.14 -8.81
N SER A 174 25.32 12.16 -9.00
CA SER A 174 25.64 13.55 -8.66
C SER A 174 24.44 14.29 -8.06
N LEU A 175 24.71 15.32 -7.26
CA LEU A 175 23.71 16.23 -6.72
C LEU A 175 24.03 17.66 -7.17
N GLU A 176 23.03 18.35 -7.65
CA GLU A 176 23.14 19.75 -8.11
C GLU A 176 22.64 20.74 -7.02
N GLY A 177 21.82 20.24 -6.10
CA GLY A 177 21.19 20.99 -5.01
C GLY A 177 19.73 21.33 -5.30
N GLY A 178 18.92 21.17 -4.28
CA GLY A 178 17.46 21.39 -4.35
C GLY A 178 16.66 20.20 -4.88
N GLU A 179 17.33 19.05 -5.14
CA GLU A 179 16.65 17.86 -5.63
C GLU A 179 15.72 17.24 -4.59
N ALA A 180 14.66 16.70 -5.12
CA ALA A 180 13.71 15.82 -4.49
C ALA A 180 14.20 14.38 -4.52
N LEU A 181 14.72 13.87 -3.41
CA LEU A 181 15.20 12.50 -3.29
C LEU A 181 14.21 11.65 -2.52
N VAL A 182 13.74 10.55 -3.11
CA VAL A 182 12.83 9.62 -2.45
C VAL A 182 13.48 8.26 -2.21
N ILE A 183 13.12 7.64 -1.09
CA ILE A 183 13.49 6.26 -0.78
C ILE A 183 12.22 5.41 -0.86
N LEU A 184 12.26 4.37 -1.67
CA LEU A 184 11.19 3.42 -1.91
C LEU A 184 11.69 2.02 -1.56
N GLY A 185 10.84 1.21 -0.98
CA GLY A 185 11.23 -0.15 -0.64
C GLY A 185 10.49 -0.75 0.55
N GLY A 186 11.01 -1.89 1.01
CA GLY A 186 10.47 -2.63 2.15
C GLY A 186 11.06 -2.19 3.49
N SER A 187 11.08 -3.13 4.45
CA SER A 187 11.38 -2.84 5.86
C SER A 187 12.75 -2.20 6.10
N ASN A 188 13.82 -2.69 5.46
CA ASN A 188 15.16 -2.11 5.66
C ASN A 188 15.24 -0.67 5.12
N ALA A 189 14.63 -0.39 3.97
CA ALA A 189 14.55 0.96 3.42
C ALA A 189 13.73 1.89 4.33
N ALA A 190 12.62 1.40 4.87
CA ALA A 190 11.77 2.17 5.77
C ALA A 190 12.47 2.54 7.08
N GLU A 191 13.31 1.63 7.62
CA GLU A 191 14.05 1.86 8.87
C GLU A 191 15.24 2.80 8.73
N LEU A 192 15.68 3.15 7.51
CA LEU A 192 16.70 4.20 7.33
C LEU A 192 16.30 5.51 8.04
N ALA A 193 15.01 5.84 8.02
CA ALA A 193 14.49 7.01 8.70
C ALA A 193 14.62 6.94 10.23
N ARG A 194 14.52 5.74 10.82
CA ARG A 194 14.60 5.50 12.26
C ARG A 194 15.98 5.81 12.84
N PHE A 195 17.05 5.51 12.10
CA PHE A 195 18.41 5.68 12.57
C PHE A 195 19.07 6.96 12.04
N GLY A 196 18.58 7.49 10.91
CA GLY A 196 19.02 8.74 10.32
C GLY A 196 20.41 8.73 9.67
N TYR A 197 21.17 7.62 9.75
CA TYR A 197 22.57 7.59 9.30
C TYR A 197 22.71 7.90 7.81
N PHE A 198 21.87 7.31 6.95
CA PHE A 198 21.99 7.51 5.50
C PHE A 198 21.86 8.99 5.12
N GLU A 199 20.82 9.64 5.57
CA GLU A 199 20.58 11.06 5.27
C GLU A 199 21.64 11.96 5.89
N THR A 200 22.08 11.66 7.12
CA THR A 200 23.16 12.39 7.79
C THR A 200 24.47 12.32 6.96
N LEU A 201 24.87 11.13 6.55
CA LEU A 201 26.09 10.94 5.77
C LEU A 201 25.95 11.53 4.36
N LEU A 202 24.75 11.46 3.75
CA LEU A 202 24.47 12.09 2.46
C LEU A 202 24.60 13.61 2.56
N ALA A 203 23.93 14.25 3.51
CA ALA A 203 23.95 15.68 3.70
C ALA A 203 25.37 16.20 4.02
N ALA A 204 26.11 15.51 4.89
CA ALA A 204 27.49 15.87 5.20
C ALA A 204 28.47 15.63 4.04
N SER A 205 28.14 14.73 3.11
CA SER A 205 28.93 14.47 1.91
C SER A 205 28.71 15.51 0.80
N TYR A 206 27.60 16.21 0.83
CA TYR A 206 27.19 17.22 -0.16
C TYR A 206 26.71 18.51 0.52
N PRO A 207 27.51 19.14 1.39
CA PRO A 207 27.05 20.26 2.22
C PRO A 207 26.69 21.52 1.43
N GLY A 208 27.22 21.66 0.20
CA GLY A 208 26.89 22.73 -0.73
C GLY A 208 25.65 22.49 -1.58
N ASN A 209 25.18 21.23 -1.64
CA ASN A 209 24.12 20.78 -2.53
C ASN A 209 22.98 20.16 -1.70
N PRO A 210 22.17 20.96 -1.01
CA PRO A 210 21.09 20.48 -0.17
C PRO A 210 20.03 19.72 -0.98
N VAL A 211 19.52 18.63 -0.42
CA VAL A 211 18.44 17.84 -1.02
C VAL A 211 17.26 17.72 -0.08
N HIS A 212 16.07 17.55 -0.62
CA HIS A 212 14.86 17.24 0.13
C HIS A 212 14.62 15.74 0.14
N LEU A 213 15.14 15.04 1.16
CA LEU A 213 14.97 13.60 1.26
C LEU A 213 13.63 13.24 1.92
N ARG A 214 12.87 12.37 1.26
CA ARG A 214 11.59 11.83 1.76
C ARG A 214 11.60 10.30 1.71
N ASN A 215 11.53 9.68 2.87
CA ASN A 215 11.41 8.22 2.94
C ASN A 215 9.94 7.80 2.76
N LEU A 216 9.62 7.24 1.60
CA LEU A 216 8.29 6.76 1.22
C LEU A 216 8.14 5.24 1.39
N ALA A 217 9.22 4.54 1.75
CA ALA A 217 9.20 3.09 1.94
C ALA A 217 8.28 2.68 3.09
N TRP A 218 7.63 1.52 2.94
CA TRP A 218 6.78 0.96 3.98
C TRP A 218 7.32 -0.38 4.47
N PRO A 219 7.29 -0.67 5.78
CA PRO A 219 7.58 -2.01 6.26
C PRO A 219 6.68 -3.04 5.58
N THR A 220 7.26 -4.19 5.22
CA THR A 220 6.58 -5.30 4.54
C THR A 220 6.16 -5.07 3.09
N ASP A 221 6.42 -3.91 2.49
CA ASP A 221 6.27 -3.76 1.05
C ASP A 221 7.21 -4.71 0.31
N THR A 222 6.67 -5.36 -0.71
CA THR A 222 7.38 -6.25 -1.62
C THR A 222 7.30 -5.70 -3.05
N VAL A 223 8.05 -6.30 -3.97
CA VAL A 223 7.95 -5.96 -5.39
C VAL A 223 6.53 -6.20 -5.93
N TYR A 224 5.83 -7.19 -5.39
CA TYR A 224 4.48 -7.57 -5.83
C TYR A 224 3.37 -6.71 -5.23
N ARG A 225 3.53 -6.31 -3.95
CA ARG A 225 2.47 -5.66 -3.18
C ARG A 225 3.01 -4.50 -2.36
N GLN A 226 2.35 -3.37 -2.53
CA GLN A 226 2.50 -2.20 -1.67
C GLN A 226 1.16 -2.03 -0.95
N GLN A 227 1.16 -2.41 0.33
CA GLN A 227 -0.05 -2.70 1.11
C GLN A 227 -0.84 -1.46 1.52
N ARG A 228 -0.25 -0.27 1.46
CA ARG A 228 -0.85 0.91 2.06
C ARG A 228 -1.57 1.78 1.03
N PRO A 229 -2.72 2.37 1.40
CA PRO A 229 -3.46 3.26 0.50
C PRO A 229 -2.64 4.45 0.02
N ARG A 230 -1.71 4.92 0.87
CA ARG A 230 -0.81 6.03 0.58
C ARG A 230 0.61 5.52 0.37
N ASN A 231 0.88 4.94 -0.78
CA ASN A 231 2.22 4.59 -1.21
C ASN A 231 2.51 5.21 -2.58
N PHE A 232 3.80 5.32 -2.89
CA PHE A 232 4.24 5.95 -4.13
C PHE A 232 3.62 5.28 -5.37
N PHE A 233 3.72 3.97 -5.47
CA PHE A 233 3.29 3.23 -6.66
C PHE A 233 1.77 3.27 -6.90
N SER A 234 0.96 3.29 -5.85
CA SER A 234 -0.48 3.50 -5.97
C SER A 234 -0.82 4.94 -6.38
N SER A 235 -0.07 5.90 -5.86
CA SER A 235 -0.24 7.31 -6.19
C SER A 235 0.21 7.62 -7.62
N ALA A 236 1.18 6.85 -8.14
CA ALA A 236 1.67 6.91 -9.51
C ALA A 236 0.73 6.25 -10.52
N ASN A 237 -0.23 5.41 -10.08
CA ASN A 237 -1.18 4.77 -10.98
C ASN A 237 -2.20 5.81 -11.47
N PRO A 238 -2.28 6.09 -12.80
CA PRO A 238 -3.21 7.08 -13.36
C PRO A 238 -4.68 6.76 -13.01
N ASN A 239 -5.04 5.49 -12.84
CA ASN A 239 -6.37 5.08 -12.41
C ASN A 239 -6.71 5.46 -10.95
N TYR A 240 -5.72 5.76 -10.14
CA TYR A 240 -5.89 6.26 -8.76
C TYR A 240 -5.88 7.79 -8.68
N GLY A 241 -5.14 8.46 -9.57
CA GLY A 241 -4.96 9.92 -9.59
C GLY A 241 -6.24 10.68 -9.95
N GLU A 242 -7.04 10.16 -10.87
CA GLU A 242 -8.30 10.79 -11.29
C GLU A 242 -9.36 10.87 -10.18
N ARG A 243 -9.33 9.97 -9.19
CA ARG A 243 -10.30 9.98 -8.08
C ARG A 243 -9.96 10.97 -6.96
N ASP A 244 -8.70 11.34 -6.80
CA ASP A 244 -8.24 12.08 -5.63
C ASP A 244 -7.71 13.49 -5.96
N GLY A 245 -7.73 13.94 -7.22
CA GLY A 245 -7.24 15.27 -7.64
C GLY A 245 -5.77 15.51 -7.26
N ARG A 246 -4.94 14.46 -7.25
CA ARG A 246 -3.53 14.55 -6.83
C ARG A 246 -2.68 15.10 -7.97
N GLU A 247 -1.94 16.14 -7.68
CA GLU A 247 -0.87 16.57 -8.56
C GLU A 247 0.24 15.51 -8.63
N PRO A 248 0.88 15.33 -9.81
CA PRO A 248 1.99 14.39 -9.94
C PRO A 248 3.13 14.75 -8.97
N LEU A 249 3.67 13.74 -8.31
CA LEU A 249 4.82 13.89 -7.43
C LEU A 249 6.04 14.30 -8.24
N SER A 250 6.70 15.39 -7.86
CA SER A 250 8.03 15.70 -8.39
C SER A 250 9.08 14.83 -7.68
N VAL A 251 9.73 13.95 -8.43
CA VAL A 251 10.83 13.11 -7.96
C VAL A 251 12.01 13.34 -8.87
N ASP A 252 13.12 13.78 -8.32
CA ASP A 252 14.36 13.98 -9.08
C ASP A 252 15.25 12.74 -9.01
N ILE A 253 15.39 12.15 -7.84
CA ILE A 253 16.20 10.97 -7.60
C ILE A 253 15.40 9.95 -6.80
N ALA A 254 15.38 8.71 -7.25
CA ALA A 254 14.70 7.61 -6.55
C ALA A 254 15.67 6.51 -6.14
N PHE A 255 15.66 6.11 -4.87
CA PHE A 255 16.31 4.88 -4.40
C PHE A 255 15.27 3.78 -4.33
N LEU A 256 15.48 2.66 -5.01
CA LEU A 256 14.59 1.51 -4.98
C LEU A 256 15.28 0.33 -4.27
N TRP A 257 14.78 -0.01 -3.08
CA TRP A 257 15.32 -1.08 -2.24
C TRP A 257 14.26 -2.12 -1.90
N LEU A 258 13.96 -2.99 -2.85
CA LEU A 258 13.06 -4.15 -2.74
C LEU A 258 13.87 -5.45 -2.90
N GLY A 259 13.28 -6.60 -2.61
CA GLY A 259 13.89 -7.91 -2.78
C GLY A 259 14.29 -8.62 -1.48
N GLN A 260 14.16 -7.97 -0.31
CA GLN A 260 14.51 -8.59 0.98
C GLN A 260 13.43 -9.55 1.47
N SER A 261 12.18 -9.14 1.36
CA SER A 261 11.04 -9.94 1.84
C SER A 261 10.73 -11.11 0.92
N GLU A 262 11.14 -11.01 -0.34
CA GLU A 262 10.94 -12.01 -1.39
C GLU A 262 11.83 -13.26 -1.22
N VAL A 263 12.72 -13.24 -0.23
CA VAL A 263 13.51 -14.43 0.16
C VAL A 263 12.65 -15.65 0.49
N VAL A 264 11.40 -15.44 0.91
CA VAL A 264 10.47 -16.53 1.26
C VAL A 264 9.89 -17.25 0.04
N ASP A 265 9.95 -16.60 -1.14
CA ASP A 265 9.37 -17.14 -2.38
C ASP A 265 10.23 -18.24 -3.02
N GLY A 266 11.49 -18.40 -2.58
CA GLY A 266 12.44 -19.32 -3.18
C GLY A 266 12.97 -18.85 -4.54
N THR A 267 13.81 -19.68 -5.17
CA THR A 267 14.40 -19.40 -6.48
C THR A 267 13.46 -19.71 -7.65
N GLU A 268 12.39 -20.46 -7.40
CA GLU A 268 11.39 -20.89 -8.39
C GLU A 268 10.51 -19.72 -8.89
N ASN A 269 10.47 -18.60 -8.18
CA ASN A 269 9.63 -17.44 -8.51
C ASN A 269 10.44 -16.24 -9.07
N LEU A 270 11.69 -16.45 -9.49
CA LEU A 270 12.57 -15.37 -9.96
C LEU A 270 12.04 -14.67 -11.22
N ASP A 271 11.42 -15.38 -12.14
CA ASP A 271 10.82 -14.76 -13.35
C ASP A 271 9.69 -13.82 -12.96
N SER A 272 8.87 -14.20 -11.99
CA SER A 272 7.80 -13.35 -11.45
C SER A 272 8.36 -12.13 -10.73
N PHE A 273 9.45 -12.32 -9.97
CA PHE A 273 10.17 -11.22 -9.33
C PHE A 273 10.70 -10.22 -10.35
N GLU A 274 11.40 -10.70 -11.38
CA GLU A 274 11.95 -9.85 -12.43
C GLU A 274 10.85 -9.06 -13.16
N ALA A 275 9.76 -9.73 -13.54
CA ALA A 275 8.64 -9.08 -14.22
C ALA A 275 8.03 -7.97 -13.37
N ALA A 276 7.78 -8.23 -12.08
CA ALA A 276 7.24 -7.24 -11.15
C ALA A 276 8.24 -6.09 -10.89
N TYR A 277 9.54 -6.38 -10.81
CA TYR A 277 10.56 -5.35 -10.63
C TYR A 277 10.65 -4.43 -11.86
N ARG A 278 10.58 -4.99 -13.07
CA ARG A 278 10.52 -4.23 -14.33
C ARG A 278 9.29 -3.32 -14.39
N GLU A 279 8.13 -3.79 -13.91
CA GLU A 279 6.93 -2.96 -13.79
C GLU A 279 7.18 -1.75 -12.88
N LYS A 280 7.78 -1.96 -11.69
CA LYS A 280 8.09 -0.86 -10.76
C LYS A 280 9.10 0.12 -11.35
N LEU A 281 10.10 -0.36 -12.06
CA LEU A 281 11.04 0.50 -12.78
C LEU A 281 10.34 1.35 -13.85
N GLY A 282 9.45 0.75 -14.64
CA GLY A 282 8.67 1.49 -15.64
C GLY A 282 7.81 2.60 -15.03
N LEU A 283 7.17 2.33 -13.88
CA LEU A 283 6.43 3.34 -13.14
C LEU A 283 7.33 4.48 -12.63
N LEU A 284 8.54 4.17 -12.14
CA LEU A 284 9.49 5.19 -11.68
C LEU A 284 10.06 6.03 -12.83
N GLN A 285 10.35 5.41 -13.97
CA GLN A 285 10.90 6.09 -15.14
C GLN A 285 9.94 7.15 -15.72
N ALA A 286 8.63 7.05 -15.41
CA ALA A 286 7.67 8.11 -15.74
C ALA A 286 7.91 9.41 -14.92
N TYR A 287 8.65 9.34 -13.81
CA TYR A 287 8.93 10.48 -12.93
C TYR A 287 10.38 10.96 -13.05
N THR A 288 11.33 10.04 -13.18
CA THR A 288 12.76 10.37 -13.29
C THR A 288 13.55 9.24 -13.94
N GLY A 289 14.60 9.60 -14.67
CA GLY A 289 15.62 8.66 -15.11
C GLY A 289 16.74 8.44 -14.07
N ARG A 290 16.80 9.27 -13.01
CA ARG A 290 17.84 9.17 -11.96
C ARG A 290 17.42 8.18 -10.87
N ILE A 291 17.50 6.90 -11.16
CA ILE A 291 17.10 5.81 -10.27
C ILE A 291 18.35 5.07 -9.80
N VAL A 292 18.46 4.86 -8.48
CA VAL A 292 19.52 4.05 -7.85
C VAL A 292 18.87 2.77 -7.33
N LEU A 293 19.39 1.63 -7.79
CA LEU A 293 18.94 0.31 -7.33
C LEU A 293 19.78 -0.15 -6.15
N VAL A 294 19.11 -0.72 -5.13
CA VAL A 294 19.80 -1.27 -3.96
C VAL A 294 19.42 -2.73 -3.82
N THR A 295 20.41 -3.63 -3.77
CA THR A 295 20.15 -5.05 -3.57
C THR A 295 19.76 -5.36 -2.12
N PRO A 296 19.07 -6.50 -1.85
CA PRO A 296 18.84 -6.95 -0.48
C PRO A 296 20.17 -7.15 0.26
N VAL A 297 20.11 -7.29 1.58
CA VAL A 297 21.24 -7.68 2.43
C VAL A 297 21.27 -9.19 2.67
N PRO A 298 22.44 -9.78 2.99
CA PRO A 298 22.51 -11.21 3.27
C PRO A 298 21.68 -11.59 4.52
N CYS A 299 21.16 -12.83 4.50
CA CYS A 299 20.54 -13.44 5.67
C CYS A 299 21.63 -13.98 6.62
N GLU A 300 21.42 -13.78 7.93
CA GLU A 300 22.29 -14.24 9.01
C GLU A 300 21.45 -14.98 10.06
N ASP A 301 22.09 -15.58 11.06
CA ASP A 301 21.40 -16.16 12.22
C ASP A 301 21.98 -15.59 13.53
N PRO A 302 21.81 -14.28 13.81
CA PRO A 302 22.43 -13.62 14.96
C PRO A 302 21.84 -14.08 16.30
N LEU A 303 20.68 -14.72 16.30
CA LEU A 303 19.99 -15.18 17.49
C LEU A 303 20.15 -16.70 17.72
N GLY A 304 20.84 -17.40 16.82
CA GLY A 304 21.04 -18.85 16.92
C GLY A 304 19.73 -19.66 16.83
N LEU A 305 18.77 -19.18 16.02
CA LEU A 305 17.46 -19.81 15.85
C LEU A 305 17.47 -21.01 14.88
N GLY A 306 18.63 -21.36 14.34
CA GLY A 306 18.76 -22.44 13.35
C GLY A 306 18.16 -22.08 12.00
N LEU A 307 18.22 -20.80 11.62
CA LEU A 307 17.74 -20.36 10.32
C LEU A 307 18.55 -21.02 9.19
N ASP A 308 17.90 -21.57 8.17
CA ASP A 308 18.57 -22.02 6.96
C ASP A 308 19.10 -20.82 6.15
N THR A 309 20.21 -20.27 6.66
CA THR A 309 20.85 -19.10 6.04
C THR A 309 21.44 -19.41 4.67
N GLU A 310 21.82 -20.64 4.42
CA GLU A 310 22.37 -21.05 3.13
C GLU A 310 21.29 -21.03 2.05
N LYS A 311 20.14 -21.67 2.29
CA LYS A 311 19.00 -21.63 1.37
C LYS A 311 18.53 -20.22 1.10
N ARG A 312 18.34 -19.43 2.16
CA ARG A 312 17.89 -18.05 2.07
C ARG A 312 18.89 -17.17 1.28
N ASN A 313 20.17 -17.34 1.52
CA ASN A 313 21.20 -16.59 0.80
C ASN A 313 21.34 -17.02 -0.68
N ARG A 314 21.01 -18.26 -1.03
CA ARG A 314 20.91 -18.64 -2.45
C ARG A 314 19.80 -17.83 -3.16
N THR A 315 18.63 -17.74 -2.55
CA THR A 315 17.53 -16.90 -3.09
C THR A 315 17.90 -15.43 -3.16
N LEU A 316 18.45 -14.86 -2.09
CA LEU A 316 18.87 -13.45 -2.05
C LEU A 316 19.97 -13.14 -3.05
N ALA A 317 20.91 -14.09 -3.28
CA ALA A 317 21.96 -13.96 -4.30
C ALA A 317 21.35 -13.87 -5.71
N SER A 318 20.34 -14.69 -6.00
CA SER A 318 19.64 -14.67 -7.29
C SER A 318 18.84 -13.38 -7.48
N VAL A 319 18.11 -12.96 -6.45
CA VAL A 319 17.41 -11.66 -6.44
C VAL A 319 18.41 -10.50 -6.68
N ALA A 320 19.54 -10.50 -5.97
CA ALA A 320 20.58 -9.49 -6.16
C ALA A 320 21.19 -9.53 -7.57
N ALA A 321 21.36 -10.72 -8.14
CA ALA A 321 21.84 -10.88 -9.52
C ALA A 321 20.86 -10.29 -10.54
N THR A 322 19.57 -10.57 -10.38
CA THR A 322 18.49 -9.97 -11.20
C THR A 322 18.52 -8.45 -11.12
N ILE A 323 18.62 -7.87 -9.92
CA ILE A 323 18.68 -6.41 -9.75
C ILE A 323 19.94 -5.82 -10.44
N ARG A 324 21.11 -6.47 -10.31
CA ARG A 324 22.33 -6.03 -10.99
C ARG A 324 22.18 -6.10 -12.51
N GLN A 325 21.57 -7.17 -13.03
CA GLN A 325 21.32 -7.31 -14.46
C GLN A 325 20.40 -6.20 -14.97
N LEU A 326 19.29 -5.93 -14.27
CA LEU A 326 18.37 -4.84 -14.60
C LEU A 326 19.06 -3.47 -14.57
N GLY A 327 19.93 -3.25 -13.58
CA GLY A 327 20.75 -2.04 -13.51
C GLY A 327 21.66 -1.88 -14.73
N LYS A 328 22.33 -2.97 -15.15
CA LYS A 328 23.16 -2.97 -16.36
C LYS A 328 22.35 -2.71 -17.62
N GLU A 329 21.21 -3.40 -17.78
CA GLU A 329 20.34 -3.24 -18.95
C GLU A 329 19.77 -1.82 -19.09
N LYS A 330 19.49 -1.17 -17.97
CA LYS A 330 18.87 0.15 -17.90
C LYS A 330 19.86 1.28 -17.67
N GLU A 331 21.14 0.97 -17.61
CA GLU A 331 22.24 1.93 -17.31
C GLU A 331 22.01 2.68 -15.99
N LEU A 332 21.47 1.97 -14.99
CA LEU A 332 21.18 2.53 -13.67
C LEU A 332 22.26 2.16 -12.65
N PRO A 333 22.65 3.09 -11.75
CA PRO A 333 23.55 2.78 -10.65
C PRO A 333 22.98 1.68 -9.75
N VAL A 334 23.80 0.70 -9.39
CA VAL A 334 23.44 -0.38 -8.46
C VAL A 334 24.35 -0.38 -7.25
N VAL A 335 23.76 -0.32 -6.07
CA VAL A 335 24.44 -0.54 -4.79
C VAL A 335 24.26 -2.00 -4.39
N ASP A 336 25.32 -2.80 -4.54
CA ASP A 336 25.28 -4.23 -4.21
C ASP A 336 25.56 -4.48 -2.72
N LEU A 337 24.56 -4.25 -1.86
CA LEU A 337 24.66 -4.53 -0.43
C LEU A 337 24.77 -6.03 -0.13
N PHE A 338 24.19 -6.89 -0.97
CA PHE A 338 24.28 -8.34 -0.75
C PHE A 338 25.73 -8.80 -0.68
N SER A 339 26.53 -8.44 -1.68
CA SER A 339 27.94 -8.83 -1.73
C SER A 339 28.80 -8.09 -0.70
N ARG A 340 28.55 -6.78 -0.52
CA ARG A 340 29.37 -5.92 0.34
C ARG A 340 29.18 -6.15 1.83
N MET A 341 28.03 -6.68 2.24
CA MET A 341 27.71 -6.88 3.67
C MET A 341 27.82 -8.34 4.13
N LYS A 342 28.18 -9.26 3.23
CA LYS A 342 28.34 -10.69 3.55
C LYS A 342 29.39 -10.89 4.67
N GLY A 343 29.00 -11.64 5.71
CA GLY A 343 29.85 -12.00 6.84
C GLY A 343 30.12 -10.86 7.85
N ARG A 344 29.41 -9.73 7.75
CA ARG A 344 29.66 -8.54 8.60
C ARG A 344 28.79 -8.46 9.86
N GLN A 345 27.93 -9.43 10.09
CA GLN A 345 26.99 -9.45 11.24
C GLN A 345 26.15 -8.17 11.32
N VAL A 346 25.38 -7.95 10.29
CA VAL A 346 24.65 -6.68 10.09
C VAL A 346 23.17 -6.74 10.44
N THR A 347 22.62 -7.96 10.60
CA THR A 347 21.19 -8.12 10.90
C THR A 347 20.93 -8.28 12.39
N ARG A 348 19.70 -7.98 12.83
CA ARG A 348 19.24 -8.18 14.21
C ARG A 348 18.43 -9.46 14.42
N ASP A 349 17.80 -9.95 13.35
CA ASP A 349 16.87 -11.08 13.35
C ASP A 349 17.07 -12.03 12.16
N GLY A 350 18.13 -11.81 11.41
CA GLY A 350 18.47 -12.58 10.21
C GLY A 350 18.10 -11.90 8.89
N LEU A 351 17.17 -10.96 8.86
CA LEU A 351 16.72 -10.27 7.64
C LEU A 351 16.75 -8.74 7.77
N LEU A 352 16.41 -8.23 8.94
CA LEU A 352 16.35 -6.80 9.19
C LEU A 352 17.68 -6.31 9.78
N LEU A 353 18.15 -5.20 9.25
CA LEU A 353 19.39 -4.59 9.70
C LEU A 353 19.33 -4.19 11.17
N SER A 354 20.41 -4.45 11.89
CA SER A 354 20.67 -3.89 13.21
C SER A 354 21.02 -2.39 13.09
N ARG A 355 21.13 -1.68 14.21
CA ARG A 355 21.62 -0.28 14.22
C ARG A 355 22.96 -0.17 13.49
N ARG A 356 23.93 -1.04 13.85
CA ARG A 356 25.23 -1.12 13.19
C ARG A 356 25.08 -1.44 11.71
N GLY A 357 24.19 -2.35 11.34
CA GLY A 357 23.87 -2.70 9.96
C GLY A 357 23.39 -1.50 9.16
N HIS A 358 22.53 -0.66 9.71
CA HIS A 358 22.07 0.57 9.05
C HIS A 358 23.18 1.59 8.83
N LEU A 359 24.13 1.75 9.78
CA LEU A 359 25.29 2.59 9.55
C LEU A 359 26.17 2.05 8.41
N LEU A 360 26.48 0.76 8.45
CA LEU A 360 27.29 0.11 7.43
C LEU A 360 26.63 0.18 6.04
N ALA A 361 25.30 -0.06 5.98
CA ALA A 361 24.56 0.09 4.74
C ALA A 361 24.64 1.53 4.19
N ALA A 362 24.44 2.53 5.02
CA ALA A 362 24.56 3.93 4.65
C ALA A 362 25.95 4.26 4.11
N GLN A 363 26.99 3.77 4.78
CA GLN A 363 28.39 3.93 4.33
C GLN A 363 28.64 3.26 2.98
N GLU A 364 28.17 2.03 2.78
CA GLU A 364 28.37 1.30 1.52
C GLU A 364 27.58 1.93 0.35
N ILE A 365 26.37 2.43 0.61
CA ILE A 365 25.59 3.17 -0.39
C ILE A 365 26.42 4.39 -0.85
N LEU A 366 26.89 5.21 0.06
CA LEU A 366 27.59 6.44 -0.31
C LEU A 366 28.98 6.18 -0.90
N ARG A 367 29.72 5.16 -0.43
CA ARG A 367 31.00 4.76 -1.07
C ARG A 367 30.80 4.34 -2.52
N THR A 368 29.72 3.60 -2.80
CA THR A 368 29.40 3.17 -4.17
C THR A 368 29.07 4.38 -5.03
N LEU A 369 28.20 5.27 -4.56
CA LEU A 369 27.75 6.44 -5.31
C LEU A 369 28.85 7.49 -5.54
N ARG A 370 29.79 7.61 -4.63
CA ARG A 370 30.94 8.53 -4.73
C ARG A 370 32.16 7.93 -5.42
N HIS A 371 32.03 6.82 -6.13
CA HIS A 371 33.13 6.12 -6.80
C HIS A 371 34.32 5.83 -5.88
N GLY A 372 34.07 5.44 -4.65
CA GLY A 372 35.09 5.04 -3.68
C GLY A 372 35.86 6.19 -3.03
N LYS A 373 35.49 7.46 -3.26
CA LYS A 373 36.14 8.60 -2.58
C LYS A 373 35.58 8.73 -1.14
N PRO A 374 36.31 8.32 -0.09
CA PRO A 374 35.85 8.49 1.28
C PRO A 374 35.95 9.96 1.69
N GLY A 375 34.83 10.56 2.10
CA GLY A 375 34.87 11.79 2.93
C GLY A 375 35.09 11.38 4.39
N GLY A 376 35.72 12.20 5.21
CA GLY A 376 36.08 11.90 6.60
C GLY A 376 34.94 11.35 7.46
N ILE A 377 33.69 11.82 7.25
CA ILE A 377 32.51 11.36 7.95
C ILE A 377 32.06 9.93 7.58
N LEU A 378 32.42 9.44 6.37
CA LEU A 378 32.05 8.11 5.89
C LEU A 378 32.79 6.96 6.59
N ALA A 379 33.90 7.24 7.25
CA ALA A 379 34.69 6.26 7.98
C ALA A 379 34.30 6.19 9.47
N GLY A 380 33.38 7.04 9.92
CA GLY A 380 32.99 7.16 11.32
C GLY A 380 32.33 5.89 11.86
N GLU A 381 32.64 5.56 13.10
CA GLU A 381 31.96 4.55 13.89
C GLU A 381 30.93 5.21 14.80
N THR A 382 30.03 4.42 15.37
CA THR A 382 29.15 4.88 16.44
C THR A 382 29.75 4.60 17.80
N ARG A 383 29.36 5.40 18.80
CA ARG A 383 29.49 5.07 20.23
C ARG A 383 28.59 3.85 20.54
N PRO A 384 28.78 3.20 21.69
CA PRO A 384 27.91 2.08 22.10
C PRO A 384 26.42 2.43 22.16
N ASP A 385 26.08 3.69 22.46
CA ASP A 385 24.71 4.20 22.49
C ASP A 385 24.13 4.46 21.09
N GLY A 386 24.94 4.29 20.05
CA GLY A 386 24.56 4.48 18.64
C GLY A 386 24.66 5.91 18.13
N LYS A 387 25.21 6.84 18.90
CA LYS A 387 25.52 8.20 18.45
C LYS A 387 26.77 8.19 17.58
N LEU A 388 26.87 9.11 16.65
CA LEU A 388 28.09 9.32 15.90
C LEU A 388 29.19 9.88 16.81
N GLN A 389 30.45 9.56 16.54
CA GLN A 389 31.59 9.99 17.40
C GLN A 389 31.79 11.50 17.33
N SER A 390 31.72 12.08 16.14
CA SER A 390 31.82 13.52 15.95
C SER A 390 30.56 14.23 16.43
N GLN A 391 30.68 15.21 17.32
CA GLN A 391 29.54 15.95 17.84
C GLN A 391 28.80 16.74 16.73
N PRO A 392 29.46 17.46 15.81
CA PRO A 392 28.74 18.10 14.71
C PRO A 392 28.00 17.12 13.79
N ALA A 393 28.54 15.92 13.59
CA ALA A 393 27.84 14.88 12.83
C ALA A 393 26.63 14.32 13.58
N GLU A 394 26.73 14.20 14.91
CA GLU A 394 25.59 13.77 15.73
C GLU A 394 24.52 14.85 15.81
N ASP A 395 24.88 16.12 15.89
CA ASP A 395 23.91 17.25 15.86
C ASP A 395 23.15 17.27 14.53
N LEU A 396 23.86 17.06 13.41
CA LEU A 396 23.23 16.87 12.10
C LEU A 396 22.28 15.66 12.13
N ARG A 397 22.70 14.54 12.71
CA ARG A 397 21.84 13.36 12.82
C ARG A 397 20.60 13.62 13.66
N GLN A 398 20.69 14.37 14.72
CA GLN A 398 19.52 14.75 15.53
C GLN A 398 18.54 15.61 14.73
N ALA A 399 19.02 16.57 13.92
CA ALA A 399 18.18 17.35 13.02
C ALA A 399 17.48 16.44 11.98
N VAL A 400 18.20 15.46 11.42
CA VAL A 400 17.63 14.46 10.51
C VAL A 400 16.56 13.62 11.20
N LEU A 401 16.79 13.16 12.43
CA LEU A 401 15.81 12.36 13.18
C LEU A 401 14.55 13.16 13.49
N GLU A 402 14.67 14.42 13.85
CA GLU A 402 13.50 15.29 14.08
C GLU A 402 12.69 15.50 12.80
N LYS A 403 13.34 15.81 11.67
CA LYS A 403 12.67 15.89 10.37
C LYS A 403 12.00 14.56 10.00
N ASN A 404 12.67 13.43 10.22
CA ASN A 404 12.11 12.12 9.92
C ASN A 404 10.90 11.80 10.81
N ARG A 405 10.89 12.24 12.08
CA ARG A 405 9.74 12.13 12.99
C ARG A 405 8.54 12.91 12.44
N LEU A 406 8.73 14.16 12.03
CA LEU A 406 7.69 14.99 11.42
C LEU A 406 7.19 14.37 10.11
N TRP A 407 8.11 13.93 9.25
CA TRP A 407 7.77 13.26 8.00
C TRP A 407 6.98 11.97 8.22
N GLN A 408 7.35 11.17 9.21
CA GLN A 408 6.63 9.94 9.54
C GLN A 408 5.21 10.23 10.02
N GLN A 409 5.01 11.25 10.84
CA GLN A 409 3.67 11.69 11.26
C GLN A 409 2.82 12.16 10.07
N TYR A 410 3.45 12.82 9.10
CA TYR A 410 2.79 13.25 7.87
C TYR A 410 2.50 12.08 6.92
N TRP A 411 3.52 11.27 6.60
CA TRP A 411 3.44 10.20 5.61
C TRP A 411 2.72 8.95 6.14
N ARG A 412 2.89 8.63 7.42
CA ARG A 412 2.34 7.44 8.10
C ARG A 412 1.55 7.83 9.35
N PRO A 413 0.52 8.67 9.24
CA PRO A 413 -0.25 9.08 10.40
C PRO A 413 -0.91 7.88 11.07
N THR A 414 -0.86 7.80 12.39
CA THR A 414 -1.48 6.72 13.17
C THR A 414 -3.00 6.70 13.02
N ASN A 415 -3.59 7.85 12.70
CA ASN A 415 -5.01 8.06 12.47
C ASN A 415 -5.41 7.97 10.99
N TRP A 416 -4.61 7.27 10.15
CA TRP A 416 -4.83 7.19 8.70
C TRP A 416 -6.24 6.75 8.30
N ALA A 417 -6.91 5.90 9.12
CA ALA A 417 -8.27 5.45 8.86
C ALA A 417 -9.28 6.61 8.85
N PHE A 418 -9.03 7.65 9.64
CA PHE A 418 -9.84 8.87 9.68
C PHE A 418 -9.46 9.88 8.59
N LEU A 419 -8.26 9.76 8.04
CA LEU A 419 -7.76 10.62 6.98
C LEU A 419 -8.11 10.09 5.58
N TYR A 420 -7.81 8.83 5.33
CA TYR A 420 -7.82 8.19 4.01
C TYR A 420 -8.61 6.88 3.96
N GLY A 421 -8.96 6.31 5.11
CA GLY A 421 -9.70 5.06 5.23
C GLY A 421 -11.20 5.25 5.42
N ASN A 422 -11.85 4.21 5.89
CA ASN A 422 -13.31 4.12 6.01
C ASN A 422 -13.92 4.86 7.22
N ARG A 423 -13.10 5.56 8.03
CA ARG A 423 -13.56 6.29 9.22
C ARG A 423 -13.61 7.81 9.04
N GLN A 424 -13.56 8.30 7.80
CA GLN A 424 -13.54 9.73 7.50
C GLN A 424 -14.83 10.48 7.91
N THR A 425 -15.94 9.76 8.01
CA THR A 425 -17.26 10.33 8.33
C THR A 425 -17.61 10.26 9.81
N GLN A 426 -16.79 9.60 10.62
CA GLN A 426 -17.09 9.46 12.06
C GLN A 426 -17.07 10.82 12.78
N PRO A 427 -17.96 11.05 13.76
CA PRO A 427 -18.04 12.30 14.52
C PRO A 427 -16.70 12.71 15.15
N SER A 428 -15.92 11.75 15.65
CA SER A 428 -14.60 11.97 16.26
C SER A 428 -13.56 12.56 15.32
N SER A 429 -13.77 12.52 14.00
CA SER A 429 -12.90 13.13 12.99
C SER A 429 -13.28 14.56 12.63
N ARG A 430 -14.32 15.11 13.28
CA ARG A 430 -14.92 16.38 12.90
C ARG A 430 -14.98 17.35 14.06
N ASP A 431 -15.01 18.64 13.74
CA ASP A 431 -15.25 19.70 14.73
C ASP A 431 -16.66 19.55 15.32
N HIS A 432 -16.75 19.52 16.65
CA HIS A 432 -18.03 19.39 17.36
C HIS A 432 -18.94 20.62 17.19
N ARG A 433 -18.39 21.79 16.81
CA ARG A 433 -19.12 23.01 16.54
C ARG A 433 -19.55 23.12 15.08
N ASN A 434 -18.77 22.52 14.19
CA ASN A 434 -19.03 22.52 12.75
C ASN A 434 -18.63 21.18 12.14
N HIS A 435 -19.57 20.26 12.06
CA HIS A 435 -19.35 18.91 11.51
C HIS A 435 -18.89 18.87 10.04
N ARG A 436 -18.85 20.00 9.32
CA ARG A 436 -18.26 20.10 7.98
C ARG A 436 -16.75 20.22 8.03
N VAL A 437 -16.18 20.65 9.15
CA VAL A 437 -14.74 20.78 9.35
C VAL A 437 -14.17 19.45 9.83
N ARG A 438 -13.12 18.99 9.15
CA ARG A 438 -12.35 17.81 9.54
C ARG A 438 -11.07 18.25 10.24
N TRP A 439 -10.78 17.67 11.41
CA TRP A 439 -9.59 18.00 12.19
C TRP A 439 -8.28 17.55 11.53
N PHE A 440 -8.19 16.24 11.26
CA PHE A 440 -6.93 15.60 10.92
C PHE A 440 -6.27 16.08 9.61
N PRO A 441 -7.00 16.43 8.54
CA PRO A 441 -6.37 17.02 7.37
C PRO A 441 -5.66 18.36 7.66
N GLY A 442 -6.27 19.20 8.51
CA GLY A 442 -5.67 20.48 8.92
C GLY A 442 -4.41 20.26 9.76
N GLU A 443 -4.42 19.29 10.68
CA GLU A 443 -3.23 18.93 11.47
C GLU A 443 -2.08 18.45 10.59
N LEU A 444 -2.35 17.64 9.58
CA LEU A 444 -1.32 17.21 8.62
C LEU A 444 -0.72 18.37 7.84
N GLN A 445 -1.56 19.30 7.39
CA GLN A 445 -1.07 20.49 6.68
C GLN A 445 -0.18 21.35 7.58
N GLY A 446 -0.50 21.43 8.87
CA GLY A 446 0.34 22.12 9.86
C GLY A 446 1.75 21.55 10.03
N LEU A 447 2.00 20.29 9.60
CA LEU A 447 3.33 19.70 9.63
C LEU A 447 4.26 20.20 8.52
N LEU A 448 3.73 20.76 7.43
CA LEU A 448 4.53 21.14 6.27
C LEU A 448 5.51 22.28 6.53
N PRO A 449 5.09 23.41 7.11
CA PRO A 449 6.04 24.46 7.44
C PRO A 449 7.10 23.99 8.44
N LEU A 450 6.75 23.04 9.34
CA LEU A 450 7.73 22.44 10.27
C LEU A 450 8.73 21.55 9.54
N LEU A 451 8.32 20.87 8.48
CA LEU A 451 9.22 20.08 7.64
C LEU A 451 10.18 20.97 6.85
N ASP A 452 9.70 22.08 6.29
CA ASP A 452 10.54 23.06 5.60
C ASP A 452 11.60 23.65 6.55
N GLU A 453 11.21 24.00 7.76
CA GLU A 453 12.12 24.50 8.80
C GLU A 453 13.15 23.43 9.19
N ALA A 454 12.72 22.16 9.30
CA ALA A 454 13.61 21.05 9.64
C ALA A 454 14.62 20.77 8.51
N ASP A 455 14.22 20.85 7.23
CA ASP A 455 15.15 20.77 6.10
C ASP A 455 16.20 21.89 6.16
N LEU A 456 15.83 23.12 6.46
CA LEU A 456 16.79 24.22 6.61
C LEU A 456 17.79 23.98 7.76
N LYS A 457 17.33 23.40 8.88
CA LYS A 457 18.21 23.03 10.00
C LYS A 457 19.22 21.94 9.58
N ILE A 458 18.78 20.95 8.80
CA ILE A 458 19.68 19.92 8.25
C ILE A 458 20.75 20.56 7.36
N HIS A 459 20.37 21.47 6.46
CA HIS A 459 21.32 22.12 5.57
C HIS A 459 22.37 22.97 6.35
N ALA A 460 21.95 23.69 7.38
CA ALA A 460 22.86 24.44 8.23
C ALA A 460 23.82 23.52 9.00
N ALA A 461 23.29 22.44 9.61
CA ALA A 461 24.09 21.48 10.36
C ALA A 461 25.06 20.69 9.46
N ALA A 462 24.68 20.39 8.20
CA ALA A 462 25.55 19.71 7.26
C ALA A 462 26.83 20.51 6.93
N LYS A 463 26.71 21.83 6.79
CA LYS A 463 27.87 22.73 6.60
C LYS A 463 28.80 22.70 7.81
N ALA A 464 28.24 22.74 9.03
CA ALA A 464 29.03 22.67 10.26
C ALA A 464 29.73 21.31 10.42
N ALA A 465 29.05 20.19 10.09
CA ALA A 465 29.60 18.85 10.19
C ALA A 465 30.72 18.55 9.16
N SER A 466 30.82 19.36 8.11
CA SER A 466 31.77 19.19 7.00
C SER A 466 32.95 20.14 7.09
N ALA A 467 32.93 21.12 8.00
CA ALA A 467 34.03 22.01 8.25
C ALA A 467 35.25 21.24 8.80
N PRO A 468 36.48 21.56 8.37
CA PRO A 468 37.66 20.95 8.94
C PRO A 468 37.75 21.24 10.45
N ALA A 469 38.09 20.19 11.22
CA ALA A 469 38.27 20.37 12.67
C ALA A 469 39.43 21.36 12.93
N GLY A 470 39.12 22.59 13.32
CA GLY A 470 40.13 23.58 13.72
C GLY A 470 40.22 24.86 12.88
N SER A 471 39.13 25.31 12.22
CA SER A 471 39.06 26.67 11.70
C SER A 471 38.36 27.63 12.66
#